data_650285916a5d118a56a8abf526895c43
#
_entry.id   650285916a5d118a56a8abf526895c43
#
_cell.length_a   1.000
_cell.length_b   1.000
_cell.length_c   1.000
_cell.angle_alpha   90.00
_cell.angle_beta   90.00
_cell.angle_gamma   90.00
#
_symmetry.space_group_name_H-M   'P 1'
#
loop_
_entity.id
_entity.type
_entity.pdbx_description
1 polymer ?
#
loop_
_entity_poly.entity_id
_entity_poly.type
_entity_poly.pdbx_seq_one_letter_code
_entity_poly.pdbx_strand_id
1 'polypeptide(L)'
;MARLAVFTERYTIRSSVELTALTNFRLAAFELGHELDFVFKNELKYLAQYDAVLIRALTDPLNTAYVVARWAEMMGKRVLDTSESIRVCCDKVNMYRRLQRAAVPIPETRFLDEGQVTEAVAVRLFEELGTPLVLKAPNSSFSAYVDKVVAPEHFVRVGKRFLRRADRIVVQQYLPSAFDWRVITLHGKVLAVVEYRFAADRWKVMQRGAEGEAAITRGVPRDAAPPELLRVALAASAAVDDSLHGVDIKEIDGQYYVIEVNDNPTIAATEEDQANPEIYAEVIRYLAEGPSALAHLPG
;
A
#
# COMPACT_ATOMS: atom_id res chain seq x y z
N MET A 1 -22.42 0.96 -21.12
CA MET A 1 -22.42 1.94 -20.00
C MET A 1 -22.51 1.14 -18.71
N ALA A 2 -21.51 1.23 -17.86
CA ALA A 2 -21.48 0.60 -16.55
C ALA A 2 -21.85 1.62 -15.46
N ARG A 3 -22.46 1.13 -14.36
CA ARG A 3 -22.70 1.91 -13.14
C ARG A 3 -21.70 1.51 -12.08
N LEU A 4 -20.83 2.44 -11.70
CA LEU A 4 -19.74 2.22 -10.75
C LEU A 4 -20.05 2.87 -9.41
N ALA A 5 -19.65 2.24 -8.31
CA ALA A 5 -19.71 2.84 -6.99
C ALA A 5 -18.30 3.14 -6.48
N VAL A 6 -18.12 4.31 -5.86
CA VAL A 6 -16.97 4.54 -4.98
C VAL A 6 -17.46 4.51 -3.54
N PHE A 7 -17.11 3.46 -2.81
CA PHE A 7 -17.33 3.45 -1.37
C PHE A 7 -16.32 4.37 -0.69
N THR A 8 -16.82 5.37 0.00
CA THR A 8 -16.00 6.34 0.73
C THR A 8 -16.62 6.74 2.06
N GLU A 9 -15.85 7.41 2.90
CA GLU A 9 -16.30 7.89 4.20
C GLU A 9 -16.20 9.41 4.32
N ARG A 10 -16.99 9.99 5.23
CA ARG A 10 -17.06 11.45 5.39
C ARG A 10 -15.73 12.10 5.74
N TYR A 11 -14.82 11.40 6.41
CA TYR A 11 -13.49 11.93 6.72
C TYR A 11 -12.62 12.04 5.46
N THR A 12 -12.76 11.11 4.50
CA THR A 12 -12.03 11.15 3.22
C THR A 12 -12.37 12.41 2.44
N ILE A 13 -13.65 12.71 2.28
CA ILE A 13 -14.09 13.90 1.52
C ILE A 13 -13.79 15.24 2.23
N ARG A 14 -13.33 15.22 3.48
CA ARG A 14 -12.84 16.44 4.17
C ARG A 14 -11.41 16.80 3.78
N SER A 15 -10.64 15.85 3.27
CA SER A 15 -9.33 16.10 2.69
C SER A 15 -9.50 16.67 1.28
N SER A 16 -8.94 17.85 1.01
CA SER A 16 -8.99 18.44 -0.34
C SER A 16 -8.29 17.57 -1.37
N VAL A 17 -7.19 16.92 -1.00
CA VAL A 17 -6.41 16.03 -1.87
C VAL A 17 -7.24 14.80 -2.25
N GLU A 18 -7.83 14.11 -1.27
CA GLU A 18 -8.68 12.95 -1.52
C GLU A 18 -9.94 13.32 -2.30
N LEU A 19 -10.56 14.47 -2.00
CA LEU A 19 -11.74 14.95 -2.72
C LEU A 19 -11.40 15.23 -4.20
N THR A 20 -10.23 15.80 -4.48
CA THR A 20 -9.77 16.02 -5.85
C THR A 20 -9.58 14.69 -6.58
N ALA A 21 -8.94 13.70 -5.95
CA ALA A 21 -8.78 12.37 -6.54
C ALA A 21 -10.12 11.69 -6.83
N LEU A 22 -11.08 11.76 -5.89
CA LEU A 22 -12.45 11.24 -6.09
C LEU A 22 -13.15 11.94 -7.26
N THR A 23 -12.96 13.25 -7.41
CA THR A 23 -13.50 14.02 -8.53
C THR A 23 -12.87 13.57 -9.85
N ASN A 24 -11.56 13.34 -9.89
CA ASN A 24 -10.87 12.86 -11.09
C ASN A 24 -11.36 11.46 -11.51
N PHE A 25 -11.60 10.53 -10.57
CA PHE A 25 -12.24 9.24 -10.89
C PHE A 25 -13.63 9.43 -11.51
N ARG A 26 -14.43 10.34 -10.98
CA ARG A 26 -15.76 10.62 -11.52
C ARG A 26 -15.72 11.24 -12.91
N LEU A 27 -14.80 12.18 -13.14
CA LEU A 27 -14.60 12.78 -14.46
C LEU A 27 -14.15 11.74 -15.48
N ALA A 28 -13.18 10.89 -15.12
CA ALA A 28 -12.71 9.80 -15.96
C ALA A 28 -13.85 8.82 -16.32
N ALA A 29 -14.71 8.48 -15.35
CA ALA A 29 -15.88 7.64 -15.63
C ALA A 29 -16.83 8.29 -16.63
N PHE A 30 -17.14 9.57 -16.46
CA PHE A 30 -17.99 10.33 -17.36
C PHE A 30 -17.41 10.40 -18.79
N GLU A 31 -16.11 10.70 -18.92
CA GLU A 31 -15.41 10.76 -20.21
C GLU A 31 -15.41 9.41 -20.95
N LEU A 32 -15.39 8.29 -20.19
CA LEU A 32 -15.48 6.94 -20.72
C LEU A 32 -16.93 6.45 -20.94
N GLY A 33 -17.94 7.30 -20.72
CA GLY A 33 -19.34 6.96 -20.91
C GLY A 33 -19.94 6.06 -19.84
N HIS A 34 -19.40 6.10 -18.61
CA HIS A 34 -19.89 5.37 -17.46
C HIS A 34 -20.49 6.30 -16.39
N GLU A 35 -21.31 5.76 -15.51
CA GLU A 35 -21.80 6.43 -14.30
C GLU A 35 -20.94 6.06 -13.11
N LEU A 36 -20.63 7.03 -12.23
CA LEU A 36 -19.94 6.80 -10.98
C LEU A 36 -20.59 7.58 -9.85
N ASP A 37 -21.06 6.86 -8.83
CA ASP A 37 -21.68 7.41 -7.63
C ASP A 37 -20.80 7.22 -6.41
N PHE A 38 -20.82 8.19 -5.48
CA PHE A 38 -20.24 8.02 -4.15
C PHE A 38 -21.25 7.34 -3.23
N VAL A 39 -20.83 6.24 -2.60
CA VAL A 39 -21.65 5.43 -1.71
C VAL A 39 -21.08 5.48 -0.30
N PHE A 40 -21.89 5.87 0.65
CA PHE A 40 -21.55 5.94 2.07
C PHE A 40 -22.15 4.75 2.85
N LYS A 41 -21.68 4.56 4.09
CA LYS A 41 -22.06 3.44 4.95
C LYS A 41 -23.59 3.23 5.07
N ASN A 42 -24.38 4.31 5.10
CA ASN A 42 -25.83 4.24 5.17
C ASN A 42 -26.54 3.87 3.85
N GLU A 43 -25.79 3.83 2.76
CA GLU A 43 -26.29 3.55 1.40
C GLU A 43 -25.90 2.15 0.90
N LEU A 44 -25.20 1.36 1.70
CA LEU A 44 -24.72 0.02 1.31
C LEU A 44 -25.85 -0.91 0.83
N LYS A 45 -27.09 -0.73 1.28
CA LYS A 45 -28.25 -1.45 0.77
C LYS A 45 -28.47 -1.31 -0.74
N TYR A 46 -27.91 -0.28 -1.36
CA TYR A 46 -28.00 -0.04 -2.80
C TYR A 46 -26.82 -0.63 -3.60
N LEU A 47 -25.83 -1.24 -2.92
CA LEU A 47 -24.61 -1.74 -3.57
C LEU A 47 -24.89 -2.75 -4.70
N ALA A 48 -25.99 -3.48 -4.60
CA ALA A 48 -26.42 -4.43 -5.63
C ALA A 48 -26.72 -3.79 -7.01
N GLN A 49 -27.01 -2.49 -7.04
CA GLN A 49 -27.37 -1.75 -8.28
C GLN A 49 -26.13 -1.39 -9.14
N TYR A 50 -24.92 -1.51 -8.61
CA TYR A 50 -23.69 -1.16 -9.29
C TYR A 50 -23.04 -2.41 -9.92
N ASP A 51 -22.30 -2.22 -10.99
CA ASP A 51 -21.59 -3.28 -11.71
C ASP A 51 -20.21 -3.57 -11.06
N ALA A 52 -19.57 -2.54 -10.52
CA ALA A 52 -18.29 -2.68 -9.82
C ALA A 52 -18.14 -1.63 -8.70
N VAL A 53 -17.18 -1.85 -7.81
CA VAL A 53 -16.96 -1.01 -6.61
C VAL A 53 -15.48 -0.64 -6.50
N LEU A 54 -15.19 0.63 -6.31
CA LEU A 54 -13.90 1.14 -5.88
C LEU A 54 -13.98 1.52 -4.41
N ILE A 55 -13.06 1.04 -3.59
CA ILE A 55 -12.96 1.40 -2.18
C ILE A 55 -11.96 2.56 -2.04
N ARG A 56 -12.41 3.69 -1.53
CA ARG A 56 -11.59 4.86 -1.19
C ARG A 56 -11.90 5.29 0.24
N ALA A 57 -11.53 4.42 1.18
CA ALA A 57 -11.68 4.60 2.63
C ALA A 57 -10.57 3.83 3.32
N LEU A 58 -10.28 4.15 4.58
CA LEU A 58 -9.31 3.37 5.36
C LEU A 58 -9.74 1.90 5.41
N THR A 59 -8.83 1.03 5.02
CA THR A 59 -9.02 -0.42 5.00
C THR A 59 -8.51 -1.07 6.28
N ASP A 60 -9.27 -2.02 6.78
CA ASP A 60 -8.95 -2.88 7.91
C ASP A 60 -9.92 -4.06 7.92
N PRO A 61 -9.48 -5.31 8.20
CA PRO A 61 -10.38 -6.47 8.24
C PRO A 61 -11.56 -6.36 9.22
N LEU A 62 -11.52 -5.41 10.14
CA LEU A 62 -12.55 -5.17 11.15
C LEU A 62 -13.47 -3.98 10.80
N ASN A 63 -13.28 -3.33 9.65
CA ASN A 63 -14.06 -2.14 9.30
C ASN A 63 -15.04 -2.35 8.14
N THR A 64 -15.81 -1.29 7.85
CA THR A 64 -16.84 -1.31 6.81
C THR A 64 -16.25 -1.50 5.40
N ALA A 65 -15.05 -1.02 5.12
CA ALA A 65 -14.40 -1.19 3.82
C ALA A 65 -14.22 -2.67 3.46
N TYR A 66 -13.78 -3.48 4.43
CA TYR A 66 -13.68 -4.94 4.26
C TYR A 66 -15.04 -5.60 4.01
N VAL A 67 -16.08 -5.18 4.73
CA VAL A 67 -17.45 -5.69 4.52
C VAL A 67 -17.93 -5.37 3.12
N VAL A 68 -17.66 -4.17 2.62
CA VAL A 68 -18.01 -3.75 1.25
C VAL A 68 -17.30 -4.62 0.21
N ALA A 69 -15.98 -4.85 0.38
CA ALA A 69 -15.21 -5.74 -0.48
C ALA A 69 -15.85 -7.14 -0.54
N ARG A 70 -16.10 -7.74 0.63
CA ARG A 70 -16.74 -9.07 0.72
C ARG A 70 -18.12 -9.13 0.08
N TRP A 71 -18.95 -8.13 0.28
CA TRP A 71 -20.29 -8.10 -0.33
C TRP A 71 -20.22 -7.97 -1.84
N ALA A 72 -19.34 -7.10 -2.36
CA ALA A 72 -19.14 -6.98 -3.80
C ALA A 72 -18.69 -8.31 -4.42
N GLU A 73 -17.71 -8.97 -3.82
CA GLU A 73 -17.24 -10.31 -4.25
C GLU A 73 -18.35 -11.36 -4.22
N MET A 74 -19.14 -11.43 -3.13
CA MET A 74 -20.27 -12.37 -3.01
C MET A 74 -21.34 -12.13 -4.05
N MET A 75 -21.50 -10.91 -4.53
CA MET A 75 -22.42 -10.57 -5.63
C MET A 75 -21.78 -10.72 -7.02
N GLY A 76 -20.56 -11.27 -7.11
CA GLY A 76 -19.85 -11.45 -8.39
C GLY A 76 -19.40 -10.16 -9.06
N LYS A 77 -19.27 -9.05 -8.29
CA LYS A 77 -18.87 -7.75 -8.80
C LYS A 77 -17.35 -7.57 -8.72
N ARG A 78 -16.77 -6.86 -9.69
CA ARG A 78 -15.39 -6.41 -9.55
C ARG A 78 -15.30 -5.40 -8.41
N VAL A 79 -14.26 -5.55 -7.59
CA VAL A 79 -14.00 -4.62 -6.49
C VAL A 79 -12.50 -4.33 -6.39
N LEU A 80 -12.17 -3.10 -6.15
CA LEU A 80 -10.84 -2.62 -5.81
C LEU A 80 -10.91 -1.88 -4.46
N ASP A 81 -10.24 -2.34 -3.38
CA ASP A 81 -9.46 -3.56 -3.39
C ASP A 81 -10.28 -4.75 -2.95
N THR A 82 -9.75 -5.94 -3.26
CA THR A 82 -10.38 -7.18 -2.84
C THR A 82 -10.29 -7.38 -1.32
N SER A 83 -11.15 -8.21 -0.77
CA SER A 83 -11.06 -8.57 0.65
C SER A 83 -9.76 -9.32 0.99
N GLU A 84 -9.19 -10.05 0.05
CA GLU A 84 -7.90 -10.73 0.21
C GLU A 84 -6.75 -9.73 0.28
N SER A 85 -6.72 -8.73 -0.60
CA SER A 85 -5.79 -7.61 -0.56
C SER A 85 -5.78 -6.93 0.81
N ILE A 86 -6.96 -6.51 1.29
CA ILE A 86 -7.13 -5.87 2.60
C ILE A 86 -6.59 -6.76 3.71
N ARG A 87 -6.94 -8.05 3.72
CA ARG A 87 -6.53 -9.00 4.74
C ARG A 87 -5.02 -9.22 4.77
N VAL A 88 -4.37 -9.22 3.62
CA VAL A 88 -2.93 -9.47 3.51
C VAL A 88 -2.12 -8.21 3.81
N CYS A 89 -2.48 -7.09 3.20
CA CYS A 89 -1.73 -5.83 3.36
C CYS A 89 -1.87 -5.25 4.77
N CYS A 90 -3.01 -5.46 5.44
CA CYS A 90 -3.19 -5.03 6.83
C CYS A 90 -2.44 -5.89 7.86
N ASP A 91 -1.83 -7.03 7.47
CA ASP A 91 -1.01 -7.88 8.34
C ASP A 91 0.41 -8.04 7.78
N LYS A 92 1.35 -7.26 8.29
CA LYS A 92 2.76 -7.29 7.85
C LYS A 92 3.42 -8.65 7.96
N VAL A 93 3.04 -9.48 8.94
CA VAL A 93 3.58 -10.84 9.06
C VAL A 93 3.11 -11.71 7.89
N ASN A 94 1.82 -11.65 7.57
CA ASN A 94 1.25 -12.38 6.44
C ASN A 94 1.83 -11.89 5.11
N MET A 95 1.86 -10.58 4.90
CA MET A 95 2.42 -9.94 3.72
C MET A 95 3.88 -10.39 3.48
N TYR A 96 4.77 -10.22 4.46
CA TYR A 96 6.17 -10.61 4.29
C TYR A 96 6.37 -12.10 4.07
N ARG A 97 5.57 -12.96 4.71
CA ARG A 97 5.61 -14.41 4.44
C ARG A 97 5.23 -14.75 3.00
N ARG A 98 4.27 -14.05 2.42
CA ARG A 98 3.92 -14.23 1.01
C ARG A 98 5.04 -13.77 0.09
N LEU A 99 5.62 -12.60 0.34
CA LEU A 99 6.76 -12.08 -0.40
C LEU A 99 7.95 -13.04 -0.35
N GLN A 100 8.28 -13.58 0.83
CA GLN A 100 9.35 -14.58 0.98
C GLN A 100 9.07 -15.86 0.19
N ARG A 101 7.84 -16.39 0.24
CA ARG A 101 7.46 -17.59 -0.53
C ARG A 101 7.52 -17.37 -2.04
N ALA A 102 7.25 -16.17 -2.49
CA ALA A 102 7.35 -15.77 -3.90
C ALA A 102 8.77 -15.36 -4.31
N ALA A 103 9.77 -15.48 -3.40
CA ALA A 103 11.15 -15.05 -3.62
C ALA A 103 11.28 -13.58 -4.05
N VAL A 104 10.35 -12.71 -3.62
CA VAL A 104 10.42 -11.27 -3.83
C VAL A 104 11.50 -10.70 -2.90
N PRO A 105 12.43 -9.88 -3.40
CA PRO A 105 13.45 -9.27 -2.56
C PRO A 105 12.84 -8.36 -1.47
N ILE A 106 13.13 -8.65 -0.22
CA ILE A 106 12.76 -7.85 0.95
C ILE A 106 14.00 -7.69 1.84
N PRO A 107 14.05 -6.69 2.74
CA PRO A 107 15.10 -6.64 3.76
C PRO A 107 15.10 -7.94 4.58
N GLU A 108 16.26 -8.36 5.07
CA GLU A 108 16.35 -9.53 5.96
C GLU A 108 15.36 -9.39 7.12
N THR A 109 14.47 -10.38 7.25
CA THR A 109 13.27 -10.29 8.09
C THR A 109 13.20 -11.48 9.05
N ARG A 110 12.88 -11.19 10.32
CA ARG A 110 12.58 -12.19 11.37
C ARG A 110 11.22 -11.88 11.98
N PHE A 111 10.52 -12.92 12.42
CA PHE A 111 9.24 -12.79 13.13
C PHE A 111 9.43 -13.33 14.54
N LEU A 112 9.13 -12.51 15.53
CA LEU A 112 9.34 -12.86 16.94
C LEU A 112 8.02 -12.82 17.71
N ASP A 113 7.83 -13.83 18.57
CA ASP A 113 6.78 -13.86 19.59
C ASP A 113 7.26 -13.25 20.91
N GLU A 114 6.38 -13.23 21.92
CA GLU A 114 6.68 -12.61 23.21
C GLU A 114 7.88 -13.26 23.92
N GLY A 115 8.02 -14.59 23.84
CA GLY A 115 9.13 -15.32 24.48
C GLY A 115 10.49 -15.02 23.86
N GLN A 116 10.50 -14.53 22.63
CA GLN A 116 11.72 -14.23 21.87
C GLN A 116 12.18 -12.77 22.00
N VAL A 117 11.38 -11.88 22.58
CA VAL A 117 11.73 -10.46 22.76
C VAL A 117 12.55 -10.27 24.03
N THR A 118 13.83 -10.64 23.96
CA THR A 118 14.83 -10.57 25.06
C THR A 118 16.08 -9.82 24.62
N GLU A 119 16.90 -9.35 25.59
CA GLU A 119 18.17 -8.69 25.26
C GLU A 119 19.14 -9.64 24.57
N ALA A 120 19.20 -10.92 24.98
CA ALA A 120 20.06 -11.90 24.35
C ALA A 120 19.71 -12.15 22.87
N VAL A 121 18.41 -12.18 22.54
CA VAL A 121 17.97 -12.26 21.15
C VAL A 121 18.29 -10.97 20.41
N ALA A 122 18.13 -9.81 21.03
CA ALA A 122 18.46 -8.52 20.43
C ALA A 122 19.94 -8.43 20.04
N VAL A 123 20.88 -8.80 20.96
CA VAL A 123 22.31 -8.81 20.69
C VAL A 123 22.63 -9.65 19.45
N ARG A 124 22.12 -10.90 19.40
CA ARG A 124 22.32 -11.77 18.23
C ARG A 124 21.77 -11.16 16.95
N LEU A 125 20.59 -10.56 16.98
CA LEU A 125 19.99 -9.94 15.80
C LEU A 125 20.75 -8.69 15.32
N PHE A 126 21.33 -7.90 16.24
CA PHE A 126 22.22 -6.80 15.87
C PHE A 126 23.50 -7.31 15.19
N GLU A 127 24.06 -8.44 15.64
CA GLU A 127 25.21 -9.08 15.01
C GLU A 127 24.87 -9.62 13.61
N GLU A 128 23.70 -10.29 13.46
CA GLU A 128 23.27 -10.90 12.20
C GLU A 128 22.81 -9.89 11.14
N LEU A 129 22.02 -8.89 11.54
CA LEU A 129 21.29 -7.98 10.63
C LEU A 129 21.85 -6.56 10.62
N GLY A 130 22.79 -6.25 11.51
CA GLY A 130 23.37 -4.91 11.64
C GLY A 130 22.56 -3.98 12.56
N THR A 131 23.13 -2.79 12.79
CA THR A 131 22.53 -1.74 13.59
C THR A 131 22.34 -0.47 12.74
N PRO A 132 21.17 0.16 12.80
CA PRO A 132 19.98 -0.14 13.60
C PRO A 132 19.14 -1.29 13.02
N LEU A 133 18.21 -1.84 13.84
CA LEU A 133 17.12 -2.68 13.37
C LEU A 133 15.82 -1.89 13.27
N VAL A 134 14.91 -2.34 12.41
CA VAL A 134 13.55 -1.81 12.28
C VAL A 134 12.55 -2.82 12.86
N LEU A 135 11.82 -2.40 13.88
CA LEU A 135 10.71 -3.17 14.47
C LEU A 135 9.38 -2.64 13.93
N LYS A 136 8.49 -3.56 13.54
CA LYS A 136 7.15 -3.23 13.05
C LYS A 136 6.09 -4.08 13.76
N ALA A 137 5.00 -3.44 14.21
CA ALA A 137 3.82 -4.20 14.62
C ALA A 137 3.07 -4.70 13.37
N PRO A 138 2.46 -5.91 13.40
CA PRO A 138 1.78 -6.46 12.23
C PRO A 138 0.68 -5.55 11.70
N ASN A 139 -0.22 -5.16 12.57
CA ASN A 139 -1.43 -4.41 12.23
C ASN A 139 -1.20 -2.93 12.50
N SER A 140 -0.61 -2.23 11.55
CA SER A 140 -0.37 -0.78 11.68
C SER A 140 -0.35 -0.10 10.32
N SER A 141 -1.14 0.96 10.21
CA SER A 141 -1.15 1.85 9.05
C SER A 141 -0.31 3.11 9.32
N PHE A 142 0.13 3.78 8.26
CA PHE A 142 0.81 5.09 8.32
C PHE A 142 2.06 5.11 9.21
N SER A 143 2.87 4.05 9.21
CA SER A 143 4.10 3.94 10.01
C SER A 143 3.91 4.17 11.53
N ALA A 144 2.69 4.08 12.06
CA ALA A 144 2.37 4.40 13.46
C ALA A 144 3.10 3.51 14.47
N TYR A 145 3.40 2.27 14.10
CA TYR A 145 4.10 1.30 14.95
C TYR A 145 5.29 0.70 14.17
N VAL A 146 6.15 1.58 13.70
CA VAL A 146 7.43 1.24 13.07
C VAL A 146 8.49 2.05 13.79
N ASP A 147 9.44 1.40 14.43
CA ASP A 147 10.52 2.04 15.18
C ASP A 147 11.89 1.53 14.79
N LYS A 148 12.87 2.43 14.81
CA LYS A 148 14.29 2.13 14.65
C LYS A 148 14.90 1.95 16.03
N VAL A 149 15.57 0.82 16.25
CA VAL A 149 16.20 0.47 17.53
C VAL A 149 17.71 0.27 17.36
N VAL A 150 18.49 0.73 18.33
CA VAL A 150 19.97 0.76 18.27
C VAL A 150 20.62 0.05 19.45
N ALA A 151 19.85 -0.40 20.46
CA ALA A 151 20.36 -1.04 21.67
C ALA A 151 19.42 -2.14 22.17
N PRO A 152 19.92 -3.20 22.84
CA PRO A 152 19.13 -4.34 23.29
C PRO A 152 17.95 -3.97 24.21
N GLU A 153 18.18 -3.08 25.18
CA GLU A 153 17.13 -2.60 26.08
C GLU A 153 16.07 -1.78 25.35
N HIS A 154 16.44 -1.04 24.30
CA HIS A 154 15.51 -0.31 23.43
C HIS A 154 14.67 -1.30 22.61
N PHE A 155 15.32 -2.33 22.06
CA PHE A 155 14.63 -3.43 21.33
C PHE A 155 13.57 -4.08 22.21
N VAL A 156 13.91 -4.49 23.44
CA VAL A 156 12.96 -5.14 24.36
C VAL A 156 11.79 -4.22 24.71
N ARG A 157 12.07 -2.93 24.98
CA ARG A 157 11.04 -1.95 25.32
C ARG A 157 10.04 -1.74 24.17
N VAL A 158 10.54 -1.57 22.94
CA VAL A 158 9.71 -1.39 21.75
C VAL A 158 8.96 -2.67 21.40
N GLY A 159 9.64 -3.80 21.40
CA GLY A 159 9.06 -5.10 21.10
C GLY A 159 7.90 -5.46 22.04
N LYS A 160 8.11 -5.32 23.35
CA LYS A 160 7.04 -5.54 24.34
C LYS A 160 5.86 -4.56 24.19
N ARG A 161 6.14 -3.32 23.77
CA ARG A 161 5.06 -2.34 23.46
C ARG A 161 4.21 -2.81 22.26
N PHE A 162 4.84 -3.34 21.21
CA PHE A 162 4.14 -3.81 20.02
C PHE A 162 3.35 -5.10 20.28
N LEU A 163 3.92 -6.02 21.08
CA LEU A 163 3.27 -7.27 21.47
C LEU A 163 2.02 -7.09 22.36
N ARG A 164 1.80 -5.92 22.95
CA ARG A 164 0.50 -5.64 23.61
C ARG A 164 -0.69 -5.57 22.63
N ARG A 165 -0.42 -5.54 21.33
CA ARG A 165 -1.44 -5.40 20.26
C ARG A 165 -1.42 -6.56 19.26
N ALA A 166 -0.46 -7.45 19.37
CA ALA A 166 -0.27 -8.53 18.42
C ALA A 166 0.47 -9.69 19.09
N ASP A 167 0.31 -10.89 18.56
CA ASP A 167 1.02 -12.12 19.00
C ASP A 167 2.47 -12.18 18.51
N ARG A 168 2.83 -11.37 17.52
CA ARG A 168 4.15 -11.34 16.88
C ARG A 168 4.53 -9.92 16.47
N ILE A 169 5.84 -9.72 16.30
CA ILE A 169 6.41 -8.54 15.69
C ILE A 169 7.29 -8.90 14.50
N VAL A 170 7.47 -7.95 13.59
CA VAL A 170 8.43 -8.03 12.49
C VAL A 170 9.70 -7.30 12.91
N VAL A 171 10.84 -7.94 12.74
CA VAL A 171 12.18 -7.34 12.89
C VAL A 171 12.89 -7.40 11.57
N GLN A 172 13.36 -6.26 11.08
CA GLN A 172 14.02 -6.15 9.79
C GLN A 172 15.35 -5.45 9.88
N GLN A 173 16.26 -5.86 8.99
CA GLN A 173 17.44 -5.10 8.64
C GLN A 173 17.04 -3.68 8.21
N TYR A 174 17.78 -2.68 8.69
CA TYR A 174 17.61 -1.31 8.22
C TYR A 174 18.37 -1.09 6.91
N LEU A 175 17.68 -0.66 5.88
CA LEU A 175 18.25 -0.27 4.60
C LEU A 175 18.20 1.26 4.48
N PRO A 176 19.35 1.95 4.53
CA PRO A 176 19.40 3.39 4.33
C PRO A 176 19.21 3.71 2.84
N SER A 177 18.30 4.63 2.54
CA SER A 177 18.07 5.15 1.19
C SER A 177 17.86 6.65 1.24
N ALA A 178 18.24 7.36 0.18
CA ALA A 178 18.00 8.79 0.04
C ALA A 178 16.55 9.10 -0.36
N PHE A 179 15.87 8.11 -0.94
CA PHE A 179 14.48 8.18 -1.41
C PHE A 179 13.88 6.78 -1.42
N ASP A 180 12.57 6.70 -1.50
CA ASP A 180 11.84 5.46 -1.72
C ASP A 180 11.03 5.56 -3.01
N TRP A 181 10.93 4.44 -3.74
CA TRP A 181 10.03 4.28 -4.86
C TRP A 181 8.65 3.87 -4.37
N ARG A 182 7.60 4.40 -5.01
CA ARG A 182 6.25 3.84 -4.98
C ARG A 182 5.83 3.50 -6.39
N VAL A 183 5.47 2.25 -6.61
CA VAL A 183 4.92 1.77 -7.88
C VAL A 183 3.47 1.39 -7.66
N ILE A 184 2.55 2.05 -8.37
CA ILE A 184 1.12 1.69 -8.36
C ILE A 184 0.90 0.63 -9.43
N THR A 185 0.36 -0.51 -9.03
CA THR A 185 0.11 -1.66 -9.90
C THR A 185 -1.35 -2.06 -9.88
N LEU A 186 -1.82 -2.65 -10.97
CA LEU A 186 -3.16 -3.23 -11.07
C LEU A 186 -3.13 -4.38 -12.07
N HIS A 187 -3.46 -5.58 -11.62
CA HIS A 187 -3.63 -6.78 -12.43
C HIS A 187 -2.48 -6.99 -13.43
N GLY A 188 -1.26 -7.14 -12.91
CA GLY A 188 -0.03 -7.35 -13.70
C GLY A 188 0.42 -6.15 -14.52
N LYS A 189 -0.12 -4.95 -14.26
CA LYS A 189 0.21 -3.72 -15.00
C LYS A 189 0.68 -2.63 -14.05
N VAL A 190 1.61 -1.79 -14.54
CA VAL A 190 2.07 -0.59 -13.84
C VAL A 190 1.22 0.59 -14.26
N LEU A 191 0.59 1.25 -13.28
CA LEU A 191 -0.24 2.43 -13.49
C LEU A 191 0.55 3.73 -13.30
N ALA A 192 1.38 3.81 -12.25
CA ALA A 192 2.18 5.00 -11.96
C ALA A 192 3.46 4.63 -11.22
N VAL A 193 4.48 5.49 -11.36
CA VAL A 193 5.76 5.38 -10.66
C VAL A 193 6.10 6.73 -10.04
N VAL A 194 6.45 6.71 -8.76
CA VAL A 194 6.74 7.91 -7.97
C VAL A 194 7.99 7.71 -7.14
N GLU A 195 8.80 8.75 -7.04
CA GLU A 195 9.96 8.84 -6.17
C GLU A 195 9.63 9.77 -5.00
N TYR A 196 9.73 9.24 -3.76
CA TYR A 196 9.57 10.00 -2.53
C TYR A 196 10.93 10.34 -1.93
N ARG A 197 11.34 11.59 -2.01
CA ARG A 197 12.58 12.09 -1.42
C ARG A 197 12.34 12.61 -0.01
N PHE A 198 13.14 12.12 0.94
CA PHE A 198 13.05 12.55 2.33
C PHE A 198 13.88 13.80 2.57
N ALA A 199 13.41 14.70 3.45
CA ALA A 199 14.28 15.69 4.05
C ALA A 199 15.39 15.00 4.88
N ALA A 200 16.56 15.62 4.96
CA ALA A 200 17.83 15.02 5.42
C ALA A 200 17.80 14.24 6.76
N ASP A 201 16.82 14.51 7.63
CA ASP A 201 16.70 13.87 8.96
C ASP A 201 15.56 12.86 9.06
N ARG A 202 14.88 12.57 7.96
CA ARG A 202 13.72 11.67 7.95
C ARG A 202 14.06 10.34 7.31
N TRP A 203 13.46 9.28 7.84
CA TRP A 203 13.60 7.91 7.34
C TRP A 203 12.24 7.21 7.09
N LYS A 204 11.15 7.96 7.24
CA LYS A 204 9.77 7.50 7.02
C LYS A 204 9.02 8.48 6.12
N VAL A 205 8.21 7.97 5.19
CA VAL A 205 7.36 8.76 4.30
C VAL A 205 6.32 9.57 5.11
N MET A 206 5.73 8.98 6.15
CA MET A 206 4.72 9.61 6.97
C MET A 206 5.18 9.75 8.42
N GLN A 207 5.48 10.97 8.85
CA GLN A 207 5.71 11.29 10.25
C GLN A 207 4.62 12.27 10.70
N ARG A 208 3.56 11.75 11.36
CA ARG A 208 2.49 12.59 11.93
C ARG A 208 3.07 13.53 13.01
N GLY A 209 2.73 14.81 12.92
CA GLY A 209 2.92 15.78 13.99
C GLY A 209 4.20 16.61 13.98
N ALA A 210 5.01 16.56 12.93
CA ALA A 210 6.08 17.55 12.74
C ALA A 210 5.63 18.60 11.70
N GLU A 211 5.52 19.84 12.10
CA GLU A 211 5.56 20.97 11.17
C GLU A 211 6.91 20.93 10.46
N GLY A 212 6.92 20.52 9.22
CA GLY A 212 8.11 20.43 8.39
C GLY A 212 7.77 19.85 7.03
N GLU A 213 8.50 20.26 6.02
CA GLU A 213 8.29 19.94 4.62
C GLU A 213 7.91 18.47 4.38
N ALA A 214 6.82 18.25 3.67
CA ALA A 214 6.43 16.95 3.16
C ALA A 214 7.57 16.34 2.33
N ALA A 215 7.62 15.02 2.18
CA ALA A 215 8.52 14.40 1.22
C ALA A 215 8.29 15.06 -0.15
N ILE A 216 9.37 15.37 -0.85
CA ILE A 216 9.26 15.88 -2.23
C ILE A 216 8.90 14.69 -3.11
N THR A 217 7.73 14.78 -3.72
CA THR A 217 7.22 13.77 -4.65
C THR A 217 7.63 14.10 -6.08
N ARG A 218 8.20 13.13 -6.78
CA ARG A 218 8.52 13.25 -8.20
C ARG A 218 7.88 12.11 -8.98
N GLY A 219 6.92 12.43 -9.83
CA GLY A 219 6.37 11.47 -10.79
C GLY A 219 7.43 11.06 -11.82
N VAL A 220 7.46 9.77 -12.16
CA VAL A 220 8.35 9.20 -13.18
C VAL A 220 7.49 8.56 -14.27
N PRO A 221 7.69 8.94 -15.57
CA PRO A 221 7.03 8.24 -16.66
C PRO A 221 7.32 6.73 -16.60
N ARG A 222 6.29 5.91 -16.85
CA ARG A 222 6.41 4.44 -16.74
C ARG A 222 7.52 3.87 -17.61
N ASP A 223 7.70 4.41 -18.81
CA ASP A 223 8.73 4.02 -19.80
C ASP A 223 10.14 4.47 -19.42
N ALA A 224 10.27 5.45 -18.53
CA ALA A 224 11.53 5.94 -17.99
C ALA A 224 11.93 5.26 -16.67
N ALA A 225 11.04 4.48 -16.08
CA ALA A 225 11.31 3.78 -14.82
C ALA A 225 12.25 2.57 -15.04
N PRO A 226 13.14 2.24 -14.07
CA PRO A 226 14.03 1.09 -14.20
C PRO A 226 13.24 -0.22 -14.40
N PRO A 227 13.52 -1.03 -15.42
CA PRO A 227 12.76 -2.27 -15.68
C PRO A 227 12.78 -3.25 -14.50
N GLU A 228 13.90 -3.33 -13.78
CA GLU A 228 14.01 -4.22 -12.61
C GLU A 228 13.13 -3.74 -11.43
N LEU A 229 12.98 -2.42 -11.23
CA LEU A 229 12.03 -1.85 -10.28
C LEU A 229 10.61 -2.32 -10.58
N LEU A 230 10.18 -2.21 -11.85
CA LEU A 230 8.84 -2.60 -12.29
C LEU A 230 8.62 -4.09 -12.11
N ARG A 231 9.61 -4.92 -12.47
CA ARG A 231 9.55 -6.37 -12.29
C ARG A 231 9.37 -6.76 -10.82
N VAL A 232 10.12 -6.14 -9.91
CA VAL A 232 10.02 -6.39 -8.46
C VAL A 232 8.67 -5.95 -7.93
N ALA A 233 8.15 -4.80 -8.35
CA ALA A 233 6.84 -4.29 -7.94
C ALA A 233 5.70 -5.22 -8.38
N LEU A 234 5.70 -5.65 -9.63
CA LEU A 234 4.69 -6.58 -10.17
C LEU A 234 4.76 -7.94 -9.47
N ALA A 235 5.96 -8.47 -9.22
CA ALA A 235 6.12 -9.72 -8.46
C ALA A 235 5.58 -9.59 -7.02
N ALA A 236 5.77 -8.45 -6.38
CA ALA A 236 5.24 -8.19 -5.04
C ALA A 236 3.70 -8.11 -5.02
N SER A 237 3.11 -7.41 -5.99
CA SER A 237 1.66 -7.32 -6.16
C SER A 237 1.05 -8.71 -6.40
N ALA A 238 1.62 -9.50 -7.31
CA ALA A 238 1.19 -10.87 -7.61
C ALA A 238 1.30 -11.81 -6.39
N ALA A 239 2.28 -11.61 -5.52
CA ALA A 239 2.42 -12.40 -4.28
C ALA A 239 1.29 -12.13 -3.27
N VAL A 240 0.61 -11.00 -3.36
CA VAL A 240 -0.57 -10.67 -2.54
C VAL A 240 -1.84 -11.22 -3.18
N ASP A 241 -2.32 -10.62 -4.25
CA ASP A 241 -3.47 -11.10 -5.06
C ASP A 241 -3.63 -10.34 -6.40
N ASP A 242 -2.60 -9.57 -6.77
CA ASP A 242 -2.55 -8.82 -8.03
C ASP A 242 -3.68 -7.78 -8.24
N SER A 243 -4.18 -7.18 -7.15
CA SER A 243 -5.18 -6.12 -7.15
C SER A 243 -4.55 -4.73 -7.38
N LEU A 244 -5.24 -3.65 -6.96
CA LEU A 244 -4.71 -2.29 -7.00
C LEU A 244 -3.76 -2.08 -5.80
N HIS A 245 -2.47 -2.12 -6.03
CA HIS A 245 -1.48 -2.01 -4.96
C HIS A 245 -0.55 -0.81 -5.16
N GLY A 246 -0.12 -0.24 -4.02
CA GLY A 246 1.02 0.66 -3.94
C GLY A 246 2.21 -0.07 -3.33
N VAL A 247 3.22 -0.38 -4.12
CA VAL A 247 4.40 -1.11 -3.66
C VAL A 247 5.51 -0.12 -3.32
N ASP A 248 5.89 -0.08 -2.04
CA ASP A 248 6.99 0.75 -1.54
C ASP A 248 8.30 -0.04 -1.63
N ILE A 249 9.29 0.52 -2.32
CA ILE A 249 10.55 -0.15 -2.66
C ILE A 249 11.73 0.76 -2.35
N LYS A 250 12.76 0.21 -1.71
CA LYS A 250 14.07 0.87 -1.56
C LYS A 250 15.03 0.37 -2.64
N GLU A 251 15.80 1.32 -3.17
CA GLU A 251 16.93 1.03 -4.03
C GLU A 251 18.23 1.19 -3.24
N ILE A 252 19.04 0.13 -3.20
CA ILE A 252 20.34 0.09 -2.53
C ILE A 252 21.34 -0.55 -3.51
N ASP A 253 22.34 0.21 -3.92
CA ASP A 253 23.40 -0.26 -4.83
C ASP A 253 22.86 -0.93 -6.12
N GLY A 254 21.77 -0.37 -6.66
CA GLY A 254 21.11 -0.89 -7.86
C GLY A 254 20.23 -2.14 -7.62
N GLN A 255 20.03 -2.55 -6.38
CA GLN A 255 19.11 -3.62 -6.01
C GLN A 255 17.83 -3.05 -5.38
N TYR A 256 16.70 -3.70 -5.64
CA TYR A 256 15.38 -3.24 -5.22
C TYR A 256 14.80 -4.16 -4.14
N TYR A 257 14.40 -3.57 -3.01
CA TYR A 257 13.86 -4.30 -1.85
C TYR A 257 12.46 -3.78 -1.50
N VAL A 258 11.47 -4.65 -1.52
CA VAL A 258 10.09 -4.31 -1.16
C VAL A 258 9.99 -4.07 0.35
N ILE A 259 9.52 -2.90 0.72
CA ILE A 259 9.34 -2.46 2.11
C ILE A 259 7.91 -2.66 2.59
N GLU A 260 6.94 -2.47 1.71
CA GLU A 260 5.52 -2.65 1.99
C GLU A 260 4.73 -2.81 0.69
N VAL A 261 3.66 -3.59 0.73
CA VAL A 261 2.60 -3.60 -0.28
C VAL A 261 1.36 -3.05 0.40
N ASN A 262 0.81 -1.98 -0.16
CA ASN A 262 -0.35 -1.29 0.38
C ASN A 262 -1.56 -1.58 -0.51
N ASP A 263 -2.65 -2.07 0.07
CA ASP A 263 -3.97 -2.01 -0.52
C ASP A 263 -4.51 -0.57 -0.47
N ASN A 264 -5.49 -0.28 -1.30
CA ASN A 264 -6.09 1.06 -1.40
C ASN A 264 -5.03 2.18 -1.38
N PRO A 265 -4.05 2.13 -2.30
CA PRO A 265 -2.95 3.09 -2.29
C PRO A 265 -3.45 4.50 -2.50
N THR A 266 -2.77 5.47 -1.90
CA THR A 266 -3.02 6.88 -2.21
C THR A 266 -2.80 7.12 -3.71
N ILE A 267 -3.75 7.75 -4.35
CA ILE A 267 -3.67 8.28 -5.71
C ILE A 267 -4.06 9.75 -5.58
N ALA A 268 -3.08 10.58 -5.25
CA ALA A 268 -3.28 11.99 -5.00
C ALA A 268 -3.03 12.81 -6.26
N ALA A 269 -3.87 13.83 -6.45
CA ALA A 269 -3.67 14.78 -7.53
C ALA A 269 -2.38 15.56 -7.31
N THR A 270 -1.56 15.69 -8.36
CA THR A 270 -0.25 16.35 -8.39
C THR A 270 0.87 15.61 -7.64
N GLU A 271 0.62 14.38 -7.19
CA GLU A 271 1.62 13.51 -6.58
C GLU A 271 1.75 12.21 -7.40
N GLU A 272 0.93 11.18 -7.12
CA GLU A 272 1.00 9.90 -7.83
C GLU A 272 0.55 9.98 -9.29
N ASP A 273 -0.34 10.92 -9.63
CA ASP A 273 -0.79 11.15 -11.00
C ASP A 273 0.12 12.07 -11.84
N GLN A 274 1.15 12.68 -11.24
CA GLN A 274 1.97 13.74 -11.83
C GLN A 274 2.56 13.39 -13.21
N ALA A 275 3.10 12.18 -13.36
CA ALA A 275 3.70 11.71 -14.62
C ALA A 275 2.79 10.74 -15.38
N ASN A 276 1.71 10.27 -14.76
CA ASN A 276 0.80 9.26 -15.32
C ASN A 276 -0.66 9.65 -15.00
N PRO A 277 -1.15 10.79 -15.52
CA PRO A 277 -2.49 11.32 -15.19
C PRO A 277 -3.64 10.43 -15.67
N GLU A 278 -3.39 9.54 -16.60
CA GLU A 278 -4.35 8.54 -17.10
C GLU A 278 -4.71 7.46 -16.08
N ILE A 279 -4.04 7.39 -14.92
CA ILE A 279 -4.28 6.39 -13.87
C ILE A 279 -5.77 6.29 -13.47
N TYR A 280 -6.48 7.41 -13.43
CA TYR A 280 -7.90 7.43 -13.11
C TYR A 280 -8.73 6.70 -14.16
N ALA A 281 -8.46 6.99 -15.44
CA ALA A 281 -9.14 6.34 -16.56
C ALA A 281 -8.85 4.85 -16.63
N GLU A 282 -7.62 4.43 -16.32
CA GLU A 282 -7.19 3.03 -16.33
C GLU A 282 -7.88 2.22 -15.22
N VAL A 283 -7.99 2.76 -14.02
CA VAL A 283 -8.76 2.14 -12.92
C VAL A 283 -10.24 2.03 -13.28
N ILE A 284 -10.83 3.06 -13.87
CA ILE A 284 -12.23 3.04 -14.32
C ILE A 284 -12.46 2.01 -15.44
N ARG A 285 -11.57 1.93 -16.43
CA ARG A 285 -11.65 0.90 -17.50
C ARG A 285 -11.61 -0.51 -16.91
N TYR A 286 -10.68 -0.76 -15.98
CA TYR A 286 -10.62 -2.06 -15.31
C TYR A 286 -11.93 -2.39 -14.58
N LEU A 287 -12.49 -1.45 -13.83
CA LEU A 287 -13.74 -1.66 -13.11
C LEU A 287 -14.91 -1.90 -14.06
N ALA A 288 -15.00 -1.16 -15.16
CA ALA A 288 -16.09 -1.28 -16.11
C ALA A 288 -15.98 -2.51 -17.02
N GLU A 289 -14.78 -2.81 -17.53
CA GLU A 289 -14.56 -3.74 -18.64
C GLU A 289 -13.73 -4.98 -18.23
N GLY A 290 -12.99 -4.90 -17.13
CA GLY A 290 -12.14 -5.99 -16.63
C GLY A 290 -10.69 -5.92 -17.11
N PRO A 291 -9.91 -6.97 -16.85
CA PRO A 291 -8.45 -6.97 -17.06
C PRO A 291 -8.00 -6.70 -18.49
N SER A 292 -8.77 -7.14 -19.50
CA SER A 292 -8.44 -6.93 -20.92
C SER A 292 -8.32 -5.45 -21.31
N ALA A 293 -8.99 -4.57 -20.58
CA ALA A 293 -8.92 -3.12 -20.79
C ALA A 293 -7.53 -2.53 -20.52
N LEU A 294 -6.69 -3.22 -19.75
CA LEU A 294 -5.34 -2.79 -19.41
C LEU A 294 -4.24 -3.38 -20.33
N ALA A 295 -4.61 -4.09 -21.40
CA ALA A 295 -3.64 -4.80 -22.26
C ALA A 295 -2.59 -3.87 -22.91
N HIS A 296 -2.88 -2.58 -23.05
CA HIS A 296 -1.97 -1.58 -23.63
C HIS A 296 -0.88 -1.10 -22.64
N LEU A 297 -1.00 -1.42 -21.34
CA LEU A 297 -0.05 -0.98 -20.31
C LEU A 297 1.16 -1.92 -20.22
N PRO A 298 2.32 -1.42 -19.76
CA PRO A 298 3.49 -2.25 -19.46
C PRO A 298 3.20 -3.23 -18.32
N GLY A 299 3.71 -4.44 -18.49
CA GLY A 299 3.64 -5.51 -17.50
C GLY A 299 5.00 -6.04 -17.18
#